data_39af666d92db13212d4a48c5fdf98f2c
#
_entry.id   39af666d92db13212d4a48c5fdf98f2c
#
_cell.length_a   1.000
_cell.length_b   1.000
_cell.length_c   1.000
_cell.angle_alpha   90.00
_cell.angle_beta   90.00
_cell.angle_gamma   90.00
#
_symmetry.space_group_name_H-M   'P 1'
#
loop_
_entity.id
_entity.type
_entity.pdbx_description
1 polymer ?
#
loop_
_entity_poly.entity_id
_entity_poly.type
_entity_poly.pdbx_seq_one_letter_code
_entity_poly.pdbx_strand_id
1 'polypeptide(L)'
;MALLNFRKKETPAPQAPVAEVEALLKDYSIEVMPRTAEKVEDFRALLPEGTRVYIAHIDGTPIEDMVATAARLNADGFKVMPHFPARIIKDRATLADWIARYQGEADVRQALLLAGGVTTPAGEFSDSMQLMETGLFDKAGFTRLHVAGHPEGNRDIDADGGRLNVDAALKWKNDFQTRTDAEMAIATQFAFDAQPIIEWADSLKAAGITLPIHIGIAGPAKLQTLIKFAIACGVGPSLKVLQKRAMDVTKLLLPYEPTDVISDLAAHKAAHPDFNITHVHLFPLGGIKTSATWVQENGGASGVPADAA
;
A
#
# COMPACT_ATOMS: atom_id res chain seq x y z
N MET A 1 -13.99 -5.02 -52.03
CA MET A 1 -13.06 -5.89 -51.29
C MET A 1 -13.01 -5.42 -49.85
N ALA A 2 -13.68 -6.15 -48.95
CA ALA A 2 -13.70 -5.82 -47.52
C ALA A 2 -12.55 -6.58 -46.85
N LEU A 3 -11.59 -5.84 -46.31
CA LEU A 3 -10.50 -6.40 -45.50
C LEU A 3 -11.03 -6.74 -44.14
N LEU A 4 -11.28 -8.01 -43.87
CA LEU A 4 -11.55 -8.55 -42.54
C LEU A 4 -10.23 -8.54 -41.75
N ASN A 5 -10.06 -7.53 -40.90
CA ASN A 5 -9.01 -7.53 -39.89
C ASN A 5 -9.35 -8.58 -38.81
N PHE A 6 -8.72 -9.74 -38.91
CA PHE A 6 -8.70 -10.71 -37.81
C PHE A 6 -7.89 -10.11 -36.65
N ARG A 7 -8.58 -9.58 -35.61
CA ARG A 7 -7.95 -9.38 -34.32
C ARG A 7 -7.43 -10.74 -33.85
N LYS A 8 -6.10 -10.87 -33.74
CA LYS A 8 -5.51 -11.97 -32.97
C LYS A 8 -6.15 -11.98 -31.59
N LYS A 9 -6.83 -13.06 -31.23
CA LYS A 9 -7.17 -13.33 -29.83
C LYS A 9 -5.85 -13.40 -29.07
N GLU A 10 -5.60 -12.46 -28.20
CA GLU A 10 -4.52 -12.58 -27.21
C GLU A 10 -4.82 -13.83 -26.40
N THR A 11 -3.95 -14.82 -26.47
CA THR A 11 -4.00 -15.98 -25.59
C THR A 11 -3.79 -15.46 -24.16
N PRO A 12 -4.68 -15.75 -23.18
CA PRO A 12 -4.42 -15.37 -21.80
C PRO A 12 -3.03 -15.88 -21.39
N ALA A 13 -2.24 -15.06 -20.73
CA ALA A 13 -0.99 -15.51 -20.13
C ALA A 13 -1.28 -16.71 -19.21
N PRO A 14 -0.40 -17.72 -19.13
CA PRO A 14 -0.58 -18.82 -18.21
C PRO A 14 -0.65 -18.26 -16.78
N GLN A 15 -1.74 -18.53 -16.07
CA GLN A 15 -1.87 -18.14 -14.69
C GLN A 15 -0.82 -18.86 -13.85
N ALA A 16 -0.28 -18.17 -12.81
CA ALA A 16 0.64 -18.78 -11.87
C ALA A 16 0.00 -20.00 -11.19
N PRO A 17 0.78 -21.01 -10.82
CA PRO A 17 0.30 -22.06 -9.93
C PRO A 17 -0.31 -21.48 -8.65
N VAL A 18 -1.36 -22.10 -8.15
CA VAL A 18 -2.09 -21.65 -6.95
C VAL A 18 -1.16 -21.45 -5.76
N ALA A 19 -0.22 -22.39 -5.55
CA ALA A 19 0.74 -22.32 -4.44
C ALA A 19 1.63 -21.07 -4.45
N GLU A 20 1.91 -20.50 -5.62
CA GLU A 20 2.73 -19.30 -5.75
C GLU A 20 1.93 -18.04 -5.43
N VAL A 21 0.64 -18.03 -5.81
CA VAL A 21 -0.30 -16.98 -5.42
C VAL A 21 -0.51 -16.99 -3.91
N GLU A 22 -0.74 -18.18 -3.32
CA GLU A 22 -0.86 -18.37 -1.87
C GLU A 22 0.39 -17.88 -1.12
N ALA A 23 1.58 -18.23 -1.62
CA ALA A 23 2.85 -17.78 -1.02
C ALA A 23 3.01 -16.24 -1.06
N LEU A 24 2.56 -15.60 -2.14
CA LEU A 24 2.62 -14.14 -2.27
C LEU A 24 1.59 -13.44 -1.37
N LEU A 25 0.41 -14.04 -1.17
CA LEU A 25 -0.66 -13.50 -0.33
C LEU A 25 -0.54 -13.86 1.16
N LYS A 26 0.39 -14.75 1.54
CA LYS A 26 0.48 -15.33 2.89
C LYS A 26 0.47 -14.29 4.01
N ASP A 27 1.30 -13.27 3.91
CA ASP A 27 1.48 -12.25 4.96
C ASP A 27 1.07 -10.86 4.43
N TYR A 28 -0.05 -10.82 3.69
CA TYR A 28 -0.54 -9.56 3.15
C TYR A 28 -0.84 -8.53 4.24
N SER A 29 -0.78 -7.26 3.89
CA SER A 29 -1.24 -6.17 4.72
C SER A 29 -2.43 -5.47 4.07
N ILE A 30 -3.18 -4.74 4.88
CA ILE A 30 -4.39 -4.04 4.41
C ILE A 30 -4.49 -2.67 5.03
N GLU A 31 -5.24 -1.76 4.43
CA GLU A 31 -5.40 -0.39 4.89
C GLU A 31 -6.83 -0.09 5.36
N VAL A 32 -6.95 0.73 6.39
CA VAL A 32 -8.23 1.30 6.83
C VAL A 32 -8.07 2.81 7.11
N MET A 33 -9.18 3.50 7.23
CA MET A 33 -9.28 4.84 7.82
C MET A 33 -10.16 4.75 9.07
N PRO A 34 -10.04 5.63 10.07
CA PRO A 34 -10.92 5.62 11.24
C PRO A 34 -12.39 5.46 10.88
N ARG A 35 -12.90 6.31 9.98
CA ARG A 35 -14.29 6.29 9.51
C ARG A 35 -14.74 4.96 8.87
N THR A 36 -13.82 4.20 8.27
CA THR A 36 -14.13 2.89 7.68
C THR A 36 -13.97 1.78 8.71
N ALA A 37 -13.03 1.92 9.63
CA ALA A 37 -12.82 0.99 10.73
C ALA A 37 -14.02 0.94 11.70
N GLU A 38 -14.66 2.07 11.98
CA GLU A 38 -15.87 2.15 12.80
C GLU A 38 -17.03 1.29 12.31
N LYS A 39 -17.08 1.01 11.00
CA LYS A 39 -18.13 0.22 10.36
C LYS A 39 -17.87 -1.29 10.43
N VAL A 40 -16.71 -1.69 10.90
CA VAL A 40 -16.34 -3.10 11.06
C VAL A 40 -16.66 -3.50 12.49
N GLU A 41 -17.58 -4.42 12.67
CA GLU A 41 -17.98 -4.92 13.99
C GLU A 41 -16.87 -5.74 14.63
N ASP A 42 -16.33 -6.72 13.91
CA ASP A 42 -15.21 -7.57 14.34
C ASP A 42 -14.18 -7.74 13.22
N PHE A 43 -12.98 -7.21 13.43
CA PHE A 43 -11.86 -7.37 12.51
C PHE A 43 -11.30 -8.79 12.48
N ARG A 44 -11.37 -9.51 13.57
CA ARG A 44 -10.87 -10.88 13.70
C ARG A 44 -11.67 -11.86 12.84
N ALA A 45 -12.96 -11.58 12.61
CA ALA A 45 -13.78 -12.33 11.67
C ALA A 45 -13.40 -12.12 10.20
N LEU A 46 -12.66 -11.06 9.89
CA LEU A 46 -12.29 -10.69 8.52
C LEU A 46 -10.82 -10.98 8.20
N LEU A 47 -9.92 -10.74 9.15
CA LEU A 47 -8.49 -10.74 8.95
C LEU A 47 -7.82 -11.79 9.83
N PRO A 48 -6.79 -12.49 9.33
CA PRO A 48 -5.97 -13.39 10.14
C PRO A 48 -5.32 -12.65 11.31
N GLU A 49 -5.11 -13.32 12.43
CA GLU A 49 -4.36 -12.80 13.55
C GLU A 49 -2.97 -12.32 13.11
N GLY A 50 -2.52 -11.22 13.66
CA GLY A 50 -1.21 -10.64 13.34
C GLY A 50 -1.11 -9.98 11.97
N THR A 51 -2.20 -9.89 11.19
CA THR A 51 -2.22 -9.11 9.95
C THR A 51 -1.76 -7.68 10.23
N ARG A 52 -0.88 -7.13 9.37
CA ARG A 52 -0.51 -5.71 9.47
C ARG A 52 -1.60 -4.85 8.86
N VAL A 53 -2.17 -3.98 9.71
CA VAL A 53 -3.21 -3.03 9.29
C VAL A 53 -2.62 -1.63 9.30
N TYR A 54 -2.58 -1.01 8.13
CA TYR A 54 -2.21 0.40 8.00
C TYR A 54 -3.43 1.26 8.31
N ILE A 55 -3.20 2.41 8.96
CA ILE A 55 -4.26 3.38 9.21
C ILE A 55 -3.94 4.65 8.44
N ALA A 56 -4.69 4.89 7.37
CA ALA A 56 -4.50 6.08 6.55
C ALA A 56 -4.95 7.33 7.29
N HIS A 57 -4.02 8.27 7.45
CA HIS A 57 -4.27 9.58 8.05
C HIS A 57 -4.53 10.59 6.92
N ILE A 58 -5.79 10.93 6.73
CA ILE A 58 -6.24 11.93 5.74
C ILE A 58 -6.33 13.28 6.44
N ASP A 59 -5.97 14.34 5.74
CA ASP A 59 -6.10 15.72 6.25
C ASP A 59 -7.50 15.98 6.80
N GLY A 60 -7.56 16.65 7.96
CA GLY A 60 -8.80 16.88 8.71
C GLY A 60 -9.26 15.71 9.59
N THR A 61 -8.58 14.56 9.60
CA THR A 61 -8.86 13.49 10.55
C THR A 61 -8.20 13.81 11.90
N PRO A 62 -8.95 13.88 13.02
CA PRO A 62 -8.37 14.13 14.33
C PRO A 62 -7.38 13.04 14.74
N ILE A 63 -6.30 13.41 15.43
CA ILE A 63 -5.32 12.44 15.93
C ILE A 63 -5.94 11.47 16.95
N GLU A 64 -6.95 11.94 17.70
CA GLU A 64 -7.73 11.13 18.63
C GLU A 64 -8.36 9.92 17.95
N ASP A 65 -9.00 10.12 16.80
CA ASP A 65 -9.65 9.06 16.04
C ASP A 65 -8.62 8.05 15.49
N MET A 66 -7.46 8.57 15.07
CA MET A 66 -6.34 7.74 14.60
C MET A 66 -5.81 6.85 15.73
N VAL A 67 -5.55 7.42 16.91
CA VAL A 67 -5.04 6.70 18.08
C VAL A 67 -6.07 5.71 18.61
N ALA A 68 -7.34 6.09 18.71
CA ALA A 68 -8.42 5.17 19.12
C ALA A 68 -8.56 3.97 18.17
N THR A 69 -8.47 4.21 16.84
CA THR A 69 -8.49 3.13 15.85
C THR A 69 -7.27 2.22 16.02
N ALA A 70 -6.09 2.79 16.26
CA ALA A 70 -4.88 2.02 16.49
C ALA A 70 -4.98 1.16 17.77
N ALA A 71 -5.48 1.72 18.87
CA ALA A 71 -5.67 0.99 20.12
C ALA A 71 -6.64 -0.18 19.97
N ARG A 72 -7.76 0.02 19.25
CA ARG A 72 -8.71 -1.05 18.94
C ARG A 72 -8.06 -2.18 18.14
N LEU A 73 -7.39 -1.86 17.04
CA LEU A 73 -6.76 -2.86 16.17
C LEU A 73 -5.64 -3.62 16.91
N ASN A 74 -4.87 -2.94 17.76
CA ASN A 74 -3.84 -3.59 18.55
C ASN A 74 -4.45 -4.53 19.60
N ALA A 75 -5.54 -4.12 20.28
CA ALA A 75 -6.28 -4.97 21.22
C ALA A 75 -6.90 -6.21 20.53
N ASP A 76 -7.27 -6.09 19.25
CA ASP A 76 -7.76 -7.21 18.43
C ASP A 76 -6.62 -8.13 17.93
N GLY A 77 -5.34 -7.87 18.26
CA GLY A 77 -4.19 -8.72 17.93
C GLY A 77 -3.52 -8.43 16.58
N PHE A 78 -3.79 -7.27 15.97
CA PHE A 78 -3.19 -6.87 14.71
C PHE A 78 -1.89 -6.09 14.87
N LYS A 79 -1.01 -6.13 13.87
CA LYS A 79 0.19 -5.29 13.79
C LYS A 79 -0.20 -3.93 13.20
N VAL A 80 -0.25 -2.90 14.03
CA VAL A 80 -0.78 -1.59 13.64
C VAL A 80 0.32 -0.69 13.08
N MET A 81 0.07 -0.08 11.91
CA MET A 81 0.99 0.82 11.24
C MET A 81 0.28 2.11 10.78
N PRO A 82 0.17 3.13 11.65
CA PRO A 82 -0.43 4.41 11.26
C PRO A 82 0.45 5.16 10.26
N HIS A 83 -0.20 5.95 9.41
CA HIS A 83 0.45 6.92 8.55
C HIS A 83 0.87 8.16 9.35
N PHE A 84 2.08 8.66 9.05
CA PHE A 84 2.58 9.95 9.47
C PHE A 84 2.81 10.84 8.25
N PRO A 85 1.78 11.57 7.79
CA PRO A 85 1.91 12.44 6.63
C PRO A 85 2.59 13.75 7.02
N ALA A 86 3.80 13.98 6.55
CA ALA A 86 4.63 15.13 6.93
C ALA A 86 3.91 16.47 6.78
N ARG A 87 3.21 16.65 5.66
CA ARG A 87 2.59 17.94 5.30
C ARG A 87 1.39 18.35 6.17
N ILE A 88 0.85 17.46 7.01
CA ILE A 88 -0.19 17.81 7.99
C ILE A 88 0.34 17.91 9.42
N ILE A 89 1.62 17.63 9.64
CA ILE A 89 2.29 17.77 10.94
C ILE A 89 2.92 19.15 11.01
N LYS A 90 2.47 19.97 11.96
CA LYS A 90 2.83 21.36 12.05
C LYS A 90 4.32 21.59 12.34
N ASP A 91 4.81 20.88 13.35
CA ASP A 91 6.15 21.08 13.89
C ASP A 91 6.67 19.81 14.59
N ARG A 92 7.93 19.88 15.03
CA ARG A 92 8.58 18.81 15.78
C ARG A 92 7.86 18.46 17.09
N ALA A 93 7.24 19.43 17.76
CA ALA A 93 6.51 19.19 19.01
C ALA A 93 5.23 18.38 18.73
N THR A 94 4.49 18.72 17.68
CA THR A 94 3.32 17.97 17.21
C THR A 94 3.69 16.54 16.84
N LEU A 95 4.80 16.34 16.14
CA LEU A 95 5.29 15.00 15.81
C LEU A 95 5.61 14.18 17.06
N ALA A 96 6.30 14.80 18.03
CA ALA A 96 6.64 14.14 19.29
C ALA A 96 5.39 13.77 20.10
N ASP A 97 4.37 14.64 20.13
CA ASP A 97 3.08 14.37 20.76
C ASP A 97 2.36 13.18 20.09
N TRP A 98 2.26 13.15 18.78
CA TRP A 98 1.64 12.04 18.06
C TRP A 98 2.34 10.71 18.35
N ILE A 99 3.68 10.70 18.30
CA ILE A 99 4.47 9.51 18.63
C ILE A 99 4.18 9.04 20.06
N ALA A 100 4.19 9.95 21.04
CA ALA A 100 3.92 9.64 22.45
C ALA A 100 2.50 9.07 22.65
N ARG A 101 1.51 9.65 21.99
CA ARG A 101 0.12 9.18 22.05
C ARG A 101 -0.04 7.79 21.44
N TYR A 102 0.50 7.54 20.24
CA TYR A 102 0.46 6.22 19.63
C TYR A 102 1.12 5.15 20.51
N GLN A 103 2.22 5.48 21.15
CA GLN A 103 2.88 4.54 22.08
C GLN A 103 2.12 4.36 23.39
N GLY A 104 1.73 5.46 24.04
CA GLY A 104 1.13 5.43 25.36
C GLY A 104 -0.31 4.93 25.38
N GLU A 105 -1.10 5.23 24.35
CA GLU A 105 -2.52 4.91 24.27
C GLU A 105 -2.82 3.67 23.42
N ALA A 106 -1.92 3.29 22.50
CA ALA A 106 -2.17 2.22 21.52
C ALA A 106 -1.03 1.21 21.38
N ASP A 107 0.07 1.32 22.15
CA ASP A 107 1.28 0.48 22.06
C ASP A 107 1.82 0.29 20.64
N VAL A 108 1.77 1.34 19.84
CA VAL A 108 2.24 1.31 18.44
C VAL A 108 3.73 1.59 18.37
N ARG A 109 4.46 0.74 17.66
CA ARG A 109 5.92 0.86 17.42
C ARG A 109 6.28 0.70 15.94
N GLN A 110 5.32 0.89 15.06
CA GLN A 110 5.49 0.81 13.60
C GLN A 110 4.83 2.04 12.96
N ALA A 111 5.37 2.54 11.87
CA ALA A 111 4.83 3.69 11.15
C ALA A 111 5.08 3.60 9.64
N LEU A 112 4.14 4.15 8.85
CA LEU A 112 4.40 4.52 7.46
C LEU A 112 4.62 6.02 7.37
N LEU A 113 5.81 6.41 6.92
CA LEU A 113 6.23 7.80 6.76
C LEU A 113 6.06 8.23 5.30
N LEU A 114 5.27 9.26 5.06
CA LEU A 114 4.95 9.78 3.73
C LEU A 114 4.84 11.31 3.73
N ALA A 115 4.88 11.92 2.55
CA ALA A 115 4.69 13.37 2.44
C ALA A 115 3.26 13.80 2.77
N GLY A 116 2.29 13.02 2.34
CA GLY A 116 0.86 13.35 2.41
C GLY A 116 0.34 14.02 1.14
N GLY A 117 -0.98 14.04 0.98
CA GLY A 117 -1.66 14.50 -0.24
C GLY A 117 -1.96 16.01 -0.31
N VAL A 118 -1.72 16.78 0.77
CA VAL A 118 -1.97 18.22 0.76
C VAL A 118 -0.86 18.94 -0.02
N THR A 119 -1.24 19.94 -0.81
CA THR A 119 -0.30 20.69 -1.65
C THR A 119 0.59 21.61 -0.82
N THR A 120 0.01 22.29 0.17
CA THR A 120 0.73 23.23 1.05
C THR A 120 0.96 22.59 2.41
N PRO A 121 2.21 22.45 2.87
CA PRO A 121 2.49 21.96 4.21
C PRO A 121 1.86 22.84 5.29
N ALA A 122 1.34 22.23 6.34
CA ALA A 122 0.79 22.92 7.51
C ALA A 122 1.87 23.58 8.39
N GLY A 123 3.14 23.21 8.21
CA GLY A 123 4.24 23.72 9.02
C GLY A 123 5.62 23.36 8.48
N GLU A 124 6.49 22.83 9.33
CA GLU A 124 7.92 22.67 9.08
C GLU A 124 8.25 21.51 8.10
N PHE A 125 7.36 20.53 7.95
CA PHE A 125 7.65 19.30 7.22
C PHE A 125 6.96 19.27 5.85
N SER A 126 7.71 19.06 4.80
CA SER A 126 7.22 18.93 3.42
C SER A 126 7.33 17.52 2.86
N ASP A 127 8.18 16.68 3.44
CA ASP A 127 8.42 15.31 3.01
C ASP A 127 8.76 14.37 4.18
N SER A 128 8.74 13.06 3.92
CA SER A 128 8.98 12.04 4.93
C SER A 128 10.43 11.95 5.40
N MET A 129 11.39 12.40 4.61
CA MET A 129 12.82 12.38 4.99
C MET A 129 13.06 13.32 6.16
N GLN A 130 12.41 14.49 6.16
CA GLN A 130 12.47 15.43 7.28
C GLN A 130 11.91 14.83 8.58
N LEU A 131 10.83 14.01 8.50
CA LEU A 131 10.33 13.29 9.68
C LEU A 131 11.38 12.31 10.22
N MET A 132 12.04 11.56 9.33
CA MET A 132 13.07 10.59 9.69
C MET A 132 14.30 11.28 10.31
N GLU A 133 14.72 12.40 9.75
CA GLU A 133 15.86 13.20 10.24
C GLU A 133 15.64 13.79 11.65
N THR A 134 14.41 13.88 12.13
CA THR A 134 14.16 14.28 13.52
C THR A 134 14.76 13.32 14.55
N GLY A 135 14.97 12.04 14.18
CA GLY A 135 15.40 10.97 15.09
C GLY A 135 14.38 10.64 16.19
N LEU A 136 13.15 11.17 16.12
CA LEU A 136 12.13 10.96 17.16
C LEU A 136 11.60 9.53 17.16
N PHE A 137 11.51 8.87 16.01
CA PHE A 137 11.06 7.48 15.91
C PHE A 137 12.07 6.52 16.56
N ASP A 138 13.36 6.68 16.27
CA ASP A 138 14.42 5.86 16.89
C ASP A 138 14.48 6.10 18.39
N LYS A 139 14.45 7.38 18.83
CA LYS A 139 14.42 7.74 20.25
C LYS A 139 13.21 7.13 20.97
N ALA A 140 12.10 7.01 20.30
CA ALA A 140 10.87 6.40 20.82
C ALA A 140 10.88 4.86 20.71
N GLY A 141 11.90 4.25 20.10
CA GLY A 141 12.02 2.80 19.97
C GLY A 141 11.05 2.19 18.96
N PHE A 142 10.77 2.88 17.86
CA PHE A 142 10.03 2.29 16.75
C PHE A 142 10.86 1.16 16.13
N THR A 143 10.24 0.01 15.97
CA THR A 143 10.90 -1.21 15.47
C THR A 143 10.76 -1.37 13.96
N ARG A 144 9.82 -0.62 13.34
CA ARG A 144 9.56 -0.71 11.89
C ARG A 144 9.11 0.63 11.33
N LEU A 145 9.81 1.07 10.27
CA LEU A 145 9.49 2.28 9.53
C LEU A 145 9.31 1.96 8.05
N HIS A 146 8.10 2.02 7.56
CA HIS A 146 7.85 1.93 6.14
C HIS A 146 7.87 3.32 5.50
N VAL A 147 8.22 3.35 4.22
CA VAL A 147 8.32 4.60 3.44
C VAL A 147 7.57 4.45 2.13
N ALA A 148 7.02 5.57 1.63
CA ALA A 148 6.26 5.55 0.39
C ALA A 148 7.14 5.27 -0.83
N GLY A 149 6.64 4.42 -1.74
CA GLY A 149 7.19 4.15 -3.06
C GLY A 149 6.19 4.43 -4.18
N HIS A 150 6.68 4.78 -5.37
CA HIS A 150 5.87 5.23 -6.49
C HIS A 150 6.27 4.48 -7.78
N PRO A 151 5.74 3.26 -8.02
CA PRO A 151 6.08 2.47 -9.21
C PRO A 151 5.80 3.23 -10.51
N GLU A 152 4.75 4.02 -10.54
CA GLU A 152 4.31 4.79 -11.70
C GLU A 152 4.80 6.24 -11.71
N GLY A 153 5.76 6.59 -10.83
CA GLY A 153 6.14 7.99 -10.60
C GLY A 153 5.11 8.74 -9.74
N ASN A 154 5.36 10.02 -9.50
CA ASN A 154 4.44 10.90 -8.78
C ASN A 154 4.58 12.34 -9.27
N ARG A 155 3.51 12.90 -9.83
CA ARG A 155 3.52 14.25 -10.42
C ARG A 155 3.60 15.38 -9.41
N ASP A 156 3.29 15.14 -8.14
CA ASP A 156 3.51 16.12 -7.07
C ASP A 156 5.00 16.26 -6.72
N ILE A 157 5.79 15.23 -7.06
CA ILE A 157 7.23 15.18 -6.81
C ILE A 157 8.01 15.56 -8.08
N ASP A 158 7.65 14.96 -9.22
CA ASP A 158 8.24 15.19 -10.54
C ASP A 158 7.14 15.71 -11.49
N ALA A 159 6.91 17.03 -11.51
CA ALA A 159 5.82 17.67 -12.23
C ALA A 159 5.89 17.47 -13.77
N ASP A 160 7.09 17.24 -14.29
CA ASP A 160 7.36 16.93 -15.70
C ASP A 160 6.94 15.47 -16.07
N GLY A 161 6.57 14.67 -15.06
CA GLY A 161 6.26 13.24 -15.21
C GLY A 161 7.50 12.35 -15.28
N GLY A 162 8.68 12.90 -14.95
CA GLY A 162 9.94 12.16 -14.78
C GLY A 162 9.96 11.34 -13.49
N ARG A 163 11.16 10.96 -13.06
CA ARG A 163 11.42 10.15 -11.86
C ARG A 163 12.62 10.65 -11.04
N LEU A 164 13.20 11.77 -11.42
CA LEU A 164 14.47 12.24 -10.84
C LEU A 164 14.39 12.39 -9.32
N ASN A 165 13.37 13.09 -8.84
CA ASN A 165 13.21 13.36 -7.42
C ASN A 165 12.64 12.15 -6.67
N VAL A 166 11.74 11.37 -7.28
CA VAL A 166 11.22 10.11 -6.70
C VAL A 166 12.38 9.12 -6.48
N ASP A 167 13.24 8.93 -7.46
CA ASP A 167 14.36 7.99 -7.39
C ASP A 167 15.44 8.49 -6.41
N ALA A 168 15.74 9.79 -6.37
CA ALA A 168 16.63 10.39 -5.39
C ALA A 168 16.11 10.22 -3.96
N ALA A 169 14.81 10.43 -3.73
CA ALA A 169 14.18 10.21 -2.43
C ALA A 169 14.24 8.73 -2.01
N LEU A 170 14.03 7.79 -2.94
CA LEU A 170 14.16 6.35 -2.63
C LEU A 170 15.59 5.96 -2.30
N LYS A 171 16.57 6.49 -3.03
CA LYS A 171 18.00 6.28 -2.72
C LYS A 171 18.32 6.80 -1.33
N TRP A 172 17.91 8.00 -0.97
CA TRP A 172 18.12 8.57 0.35
C TRP A 172 17.49 7.69 1.46
N LYS A 173 16.25 7.22 1.26
CA LYS A 173 15.56 6.31 2.19
C LYS A 173 16.27 4.97 2.32
N ASN A 174 16.77 4.42 1.22
CA ASN A 174 17.58 3.21 1.24
C ASN A 174 18.88 3.41 2.03
N ASP A 175 19.57 4.53 1.83
CA ASP A 175 20.80 4.83 2.58
C ASP A 175 20.50 5.09 4.08
N PHE A 176 19.30 5.60 4.41
CA PHE A 176 18.90 5.85 5.80
C PHE A 176 18.78 4.57 6.63
N GLN A 177 18.48 3.40 6.04
CA GLN A 177 18.39 2.13 6.77
C GLN A 177 19.64 1.80 7.58
N THR A 178 20.80 2.38 7.23
CA THR A 178 22.06 2.19 7.97
C THR A 178 22.19 3.08 9.20
N ARG A 179 21.22 4.00 9.41
CA ARG A 179 21.23 5.00 10.48
C ARG A 179 20.09 4.83 11.48
N THR A 180 19.28 3.80 11.33
CA THR A 180 18.14 3.48 12.20
C THR A 180 18.21 2.03 12.65
N ASP A 181 17.72 1.75 13.85
CA ASP A 181 17.55 0.38 14.36
C ASP A 181 16.22 -0.25 13.87
N ALA A 182 15.36 0.54 13.27
CA ALA A 182 14.07 0.07 12.75
C ALA A 182 14.23 -0.70 11.44
N GLU A 183 13.50 -1.80 11.30
CA GLU A 183 13.36 -2.48 10.00
C GLU A 183 12.63 -1.57 9.02
N MET A 184 13.22 -1.38 7.84
CA MET A 184 12.62 -0.55 6.81
C MET A 184 12.09 -1.36 5.63
N ALA A 185 11.01 -0.87 5.00
CA ALA A 185 10.50 -1.38 3.75
C ALA A 185 9.80 -0.26 2.96
N ILE A 186 9.65 -0.46 1.66
CA ILE A 186 8.88 0.42 0.79
C ILE A 186 7.43 -0.08 0.75
N ALA A 187 6.45 0.77 1.09
CA ALA A 187 5.05 0.52 0.82
C ALA A 187 4.63 1.39 -0.38
N THR A 188 4.09 0.79 -1.44
CA THR A 188 3.80 1.55 -2.65
C THR A 188 2.35 2.01 -2.72
N GLN A 189 2.09 3.00 -3.56
CA GLN A 189 0.74 3.29 -4.04
C GLN A 189 0.23 2.07 -4.83
N PHE A 190 -1.11 1.93 -4.93
CA PHE A 190 -1.71 0.83 -5.69
C PHE A 190 -1.48 0.98 -7.20
N ALA A 191 -1.39 -0.15 -7.87
CA ALA A 191 -1.31 -0.26 -9.32
C ALA A 191 -2.26 -1.37 -9.84
N PHE A 192 -2.48 -1.40 -11.16
CA PHE A 192 -3.41 -2.32 -11.83
C PHE A 192 -2.76 -3.16 -12.93
N ASP A 193 -1.44 -3.05 -13.09
CA ASP A 193 -0.67 -3.76 -14.12
C ASP A 193 0.65 -4.26 -13.52
N ALA A 194 0.93 -5.55 -13.67
CA ALA A 194 2.11 -6.19 -13.11
C ALA A 194 3.40 -5.77 -13.84
N GLN A 195 3.34 -5.57 -15.15
CA GLN A 195 4.53 -5.31 -15.96
C GLN A 195 5.27 -4.03 -15.54
N PRO A 196 4.62 -2.86 -15.40
CA PRO A 196 5.28 -1.67 -14.88
C PRO A 196 5.83 -1.81 -13.46
N ILE A 197 5.15 -2.61 -12.62
CA ILE A 197 5.62 -2.92 -11.26
C ILE A 197 6.93 -3.70 -11.31
N ILE A 198 6.98 -4.74 -12.13
CA ILE A 198 8.16 -5.60 -12.30
C ILE A 198 9.35 -4.77 -12.82
N GLU A 199 9.14 -4.01 -13.89
CA GLU A 199 10.17 -3.14 -14.48
C GLU A 199 10.71 -2.13 -13.46
N TRP A 200 9.83 -1.55 -12.65
CA TRP A 200 10.22 -0.63 -11.60
C TRP A 200 11.03 -1.32 -10.50
N ALA A 201 10.58 -2.47 -9.99
CA ALA A 201 11.28 -3.21 -8.96
C ALA A 201 12.67 -3.66 -9.42
N ASP A 202 12.79 -4.12 -10.67
CA ASP A 202 14.08 -4.49 -11.27
C ASP A 202 14.99 -3.26 -11.43
N SER A 203 14.44 -2.10 -11.79
CA SER A 203 15.21 -0.86 -11.87
C SER A 203 15.75 -0.42 -10.50
N LEU A 204 14.98 -0.60 -9.43
CA LEU A 204 15.43 -0.31 -8.06
C LEU A 204 16.59 -1.24 -7.66
N LYS A 205 16.45 -2.54 -7.95
CA LYS A 205 17.51 -3.51 -7.70
C LYS A 205 18.80 -3.15 -8.46
N ALA A 206 18.68 -2.78 -9.74
CA ALA A 206 19.81 -2.33 -10.56
C ALA A 206 20.46 -1.04 -10.00
N ALA A 207 19.67 -0.17 -9.37
CA ALA A 207 20.16 1.04 -8.70
C ALA A 207 20.73 0.78 -7.29
N GLY A 208 20.79 -0.48 -6.82
CA GLY A 208 21.31 -0.85 -5.50
C GLY A 208 20.35 -0.58 -4.34
N ILE A 209 19.07 -0.40 -4.60
CA ILE A 209 18.04 -0.30 -3.57
C ILE A 209 17.74 -1.70 -3.04
N THR A 210 17.97 -1.90 -1.74
CA THR A 210 17.85 -3.21 -1.07
C THR A 210 16.62 -3.32 -0.18
N LEU A 211 15.90 -2.22 0.04
CA LEU A 211 14.68 -2.22 0.85
C LEU A 211 13.64 -3.20 0.28
N PRO A 212 13.05 -4.08 1.11
CA PRO A 212 11.94 -4.92 0.70
C PRO A 212 10.76 -4.07 0.22
N ILE A 213 10.01 -4.57 -0.76
CA ILE A 213 8.85 -3.88 -1.32
C ILE A 213 7.57 -4.57 -0.86
N HIS A 214 6.69 -3.81 -0.23
CA HIS A 214 5.29 -4.14 0.00
C HIS A 214 4.47 -3.48 -1.12
N ILE A 215 4.11 -4.25 -2.12
CA ILE A 215 3.46 -3.71 -3.33
C ILE A 215 1.99 -3.40 -3.08
N GLY A 216 1.59 -2.17 -3.37
CA GLY A 216 0.22 -1.73 -3.30
C GLY A 216 -0.63 -2.29 -4.43
N ILE A 217 -1.72 -2.96 -4.10
CA ILE A 217 -2.68 -3.53 -5.04
C ILE A 217 -4.08 -3.08 -4.66
N ALA A 218 -4.84 -2.58 -5.63
CA ALA A 218 -6.24 -2.25 -5.42
C ALA A 218 -7.05 -3.53 -5.22
N GLY A 219 -7.73 -3.66 -4.09
CA GLY A 219 -8.68 -4.76 -3.85
C GLY A 219 -9.90 -4.71 -4.78
N PRO A 220 -10.73 -5.74 -4.77
CA PRO A 220 -11.92 -5.81 -5.62
C PRO A 220 -12.84 -4.61 -5.41
N ALA A 221 -13.25 -3.98 -6.50
CA ALA A 221 -14.14 -2.82 -6.45
C ALA A 221 -14.85 -2.59 -7.79
N LYS A 222 -15.92 -1.77 -7.77
CA LYS A 222 -16.56 -1.30 -8.99
C LYS A 222 -15.60 -0.41 -9.77
N LEU A 223 -15.58 -0.57 -11.10
CA LEU A 223 -14.69 0.17 -11.99
C LEU A 223 -14.76 1.70 -11.80
N GLN A 224 -15.97 2.24 -11.61
CA GLN A 224 -16.16 3.67 -11.35
C GLN A 224 -15.47 4.13 -10.05
N THR A 225 -15.49 3.30 -9.00
CA THR A 225 -14.81 3.56 -7.73
C THR A 225 -13.30 3.61 -7.95
N LEU A 226 -12.75 2.64 -8.69
CA LEU A 226 -11.31 2.60 -8.98
C LEU A 226 -10.85 3.79 -9.80
N ILE A 227 -11.60 4.20 -10.83
CA ILE A 227 -11.28 5.39 -11.63
C ILE A 227 -11.24 6.63 -10.75
N LYS A 228 -12.23 6.80 -9.85
CA LYS A 228 -12.27 7.92 -8.91
C LYS A 228 -11.02 7.96 -8.02
N PHE A 229 -10.62 6.82 -7.44
CA PHE A 229 -9.43 6.74 -6.60
C PHE A 229 -8.15 6.92 -7.40
N ALA A 230 -8.04 6.35 -8.61
CA ALA A 230 -6.89 6.52 -9.47
C ALA A 230 -6.62 7.99 -9.81
N ILE A 231 -7.70 8.75 -10.09
CA ILE A 231 -7.60 10.20 -10.32
C ILE A 231 -7.18 10.93 -9.03
N ALA A 232 -7.82 10.63 -7.90
CA ALA A 232 -7.53 11.28 -6.62
C ALA A 232 -6.11 11.03 -6.12
N CYS A 233 -5.56 9.84 -6.38
CA CYS A 233 -4.21 9.44 -5.97
C CYS A 233 -3.13 9.71 -7.04
N GLY A 234 -3.49 10.28 -8.19
CA GLY A 234 -2.54 10.64 -9.24
C GLY A 234 -1.88 9.45 -9.96
N VAL A 235 -2.50 8.26 -9.95
CA VAL A 235 -1.99 7.03 -10.60
C VAL A 235 -2.28 7.10 -12.11
N GLY A 236 -1.33 7.63 -12.87
CA GLY A 236 -1.54 7.95 -14.28
C GLY A 236 -1.54 6.75 -15.25
N PRO A 237 -0.50 5.90 -15.31
CA PRO A 237 -0.46 4.70 -16.16
C PRO A 237 -1.58 3.72 -15.84
N SER A 238 -1.82 3.45 -14.57
CA SER A 238 -2.93 2.61 -14.10
C SER A 238 -4.30 3.11 -14.52
N LEU A 239 -4.51 4.41 -14.62
CA LEU A 239 -5.76 4.97 -15.11
C LEU A 239 -6.07 4.54 -16.55
N LYS A 240 -5.04 4.42 -17.41
CA LYS A 240 -5.20 3.93 -18.80
C LYS A 240 -5.68 2.47 -18.84
N VAL A 241 -5.21 1.63 -17.94
CA VAL A 241 -5.67 0.24 -17.80
C VAL A 241 -7.16 0.20 -17.47
N LEU A 242 -7.60 1.00 -16.49
CA LEU A 242 -9.01 1.11 -16.12
C LEU A 242 -9.88 1.68 -17.25
N GLN A 243 -9.38 2.67 -17.98
CA GLN A 243 -10.07 3.25 -19.14
C GLN A 243 -10.23 2.23 -20.27
N LYS A 244 -9.17 1.44 -20.58
CA LYS A 244 -9.24 0.35 -21.56
C LYS A 244 -10.28 -0.70 -21.14
N ARG A 245 -10.33 -1.05 -19.84
CA ARG A 245 -11.35 -1.95 -19.29
C ARG A 245 -12.76 -1.36 -19.39
N ALA A 246 -12.92 -0.06 -19.22
CA ALA A 246 -14.22 0.63 -19.36
C ALA A 246 -14.77 0.61 -20.78
N MET A 247 -13.92 0.49 -21.80
CA MET A 247 -14.34 0.36 -23.19
C MET A 247 -14.80 -1.07 -23.57
N ASP A 248 -14.51 -2.05 -22.72
CA ASP A 248 -14.99 -3.44 -22.90
C ASP A 248 -16.34 -3.59 -22.16
N VAL A 249 -17.43 -3.60 -22.92
CA VAL A 249 -18.80 -3.66 -22.38
C VAL A 249 -19.02 -4.90 -21.51
N THR A 250 -18.32 -6.01 -21.79
CA THR A 250 -18.43 -7.25 -21.02
C THR A 250 -17.76 -7.13 -19.66
N LYS A 251 -16.71 -6.33 -19.54
CA LYS A 251 -15.96 -6.09 -18.31
C LYS A 251 -16.49 -4.90 -17.51
N LEU A 252 -17.25 -4.01 -18.14
CA LEU A 252 -17.78 -2.81 -17.49
C LEU A 252 -18.76 -3.14 -16.36
N LEU A 253 -19.55 -4.20 -16.52
CA LEU A 253 -20.57 -4.63 -15.55
C LEU A 253 -20.01 -5.51 -14.43
N LEU A 254 -18.82 -6.08 -14.61
CA LEU A 254 -18.19 -6.94 -13.62
C LEU A 254 -17.30 -6.10 -12.69
N PRO A 255 -17.29 -6.38 -11.38
CA PRO A 255 -16.29 -5.83 -10.49
C PRO A 255 -14.87 -6.12 -11.02
N TYR A 256 -13.96 -5.19 -10.77
CA TYR A 256 -12.54 -5.47 -10.93
C TYR A 256 -12.08 -6.38 -9.80
N GLU A 257 -11.24 -7.34 -10.12
CA GLU A 257 -10.49 -8.18 -9.19
C GLU A 257 -9.00 -8.17 -9.57
N PRO A 258 -8.08 -8.13 -8.62
CA PRO A 258 -6.64 -8.06 -8.90
C PRO A 258 -6.00 -9.41 -9.26
N THR A 259 -6.80 -10.41 -9.65
CA THR A 259 -6.36 -11.79 -9.86
C THR A 259 -5.23 -11.89 -10.89
N ASP A 260 -5.36 -11.19 -12.03
CA ASP A 260 -4.34 -11.22 -13.10
C ASP A 260 -3.02 -10.61 -12.60
N VAL A 261 -3.07 -9.44 -11.94
CA VAL A 261 -1.87 -8.75 -11.42
C VAL A 261 -1.16 -9.58 -10.38
N ILE A 262 -1.89 -10.17 -9.45
CA ILE A 262 -1.31 -11.04 -8.40
C ILE A 262 -0.71 -12.30 -9.02
N SER A 263 -1.39 -12.92 -9.99
CA SER A 263 -0.89 -14.10 -10.69
C SER A 263 0.43 -13.80 -11.43
N ASP A 264 0.49 -12.69 -12.17
CA ASP A 264 1.69 -12.31 -12.91
C ASP A 264 2.87 -12.00 -11.99
N LEU A 265 2.62 -11.30 -10.86
CA LEU A 265 3.65 -11.02 -9.84
C LEU A 265 4.13 -12.31 -9.17
N ALA A 266 3.23 -13.24 -8.86
CA ALA A 266 3.57 -14.53 -8.27
C ALA A 266 4.42 -15.38 -9.22
N ALA A 267 4.04 -15.45 -10.49
CA ALA A 267 4.81 -16.16 -11.52
C ALA A 267 6.21 -15.55 -11.68
N HIS A 268 6.30 -14.22 -11.71
CA HIS A 268 7.59 -13.55 -11.84
C HIS A 268 8.48 -13.83 -10.61
N LYS A 269 7.92 -13.74 -9.39
CA LYS A 269 8.65 -14.03 -8.15
C LYS A 269 9.16 -15.46 -8.09
N ALA A 270 8.39 -16.43 -8.54
CA ALA A 270 8.80 -17.83 -8.60
C ALA A 270 9.96 -18.05 -9.57
N ALA A 271 9.94 -17.37 -10.73
CA ALA A 271 11.01 -17.42 -11.70
C ALA A 271 12.27 -16.64 -11.26
N HIS A 272 12.11 -15.65 -10.36
CA HIS A 272 13.18 -14.77 -9.86
C HIS A 272 13.16 -14.72 -8.34
N PRO A 273 13.74 -15.69 -7.63
CA PRO A 273 13.68 -15.79 -6.16
C PRO A 273 14.27 -14.57 -5.41
N ASP A 274 15.15 -13.83 -6.06
CA ASP A 274 15.76 -12.60 -5.56
C ASP A 274 14.97 -11.32 -5.88
N PHE A 275 13.74 -11.46 -6.40
CA PHE A 275 12.81 -10.35 -6.63
C PHE A 275 12.39 -9.73 -5.29
N ASN A 276 12.63 -8.42 -5.16
CA ASN A 276 12.50 -7.72 -3.88
C ASN A 276 11.07 -7.32 -3.47
N ILE A 277 10.05 -7.66 -4.25
CA ILE A 277 8.66 -7.63 -3.79
C ILE A 277 8.45 -8.79 -2.84
N THR A 278 8.25 -8.47 -1.55
CA THR A 278 8.14 -9.46 -0.47
C THR A 278 6.73 -9.66 0.02
N HIS A 279 5.87 -8.64 -0.06
CA HIS A 279 4.52 -8.65 0.46
C HIS A 279 3.55 -7.91 -0.47
N VAL A 280 2.28 -8.27 -0.37
CA VAL A 280 1.17 -7.52 -0.97
C VAL A 280 0.57 -6.60 0.10
N HIS A 281 0.33 -5.34 -0.27
CA HIS A 281 -0.44 -4.39 0.51
C HIS A 281 -1.75 -4.08 -0.21
N LEU A 282 -2.88 -4.43 0.39
CA LEU A 282 -4.19 -4.27 -0.22
C LEU A 282 -4.84 -2.94 0.15
N PHE A 283 -5.23 -2.19 -0.86
CA PHE A 283 -6.09 -1.01 -0.74
C PHE A 283 -7.55 -1.44 -0.89
N PRO A 284 -8.35 -1.50 0.18
CA PRO A 284 -9.71 -2.04 0.13
C PRO A 284 -10.71 -1.03 -0.43
N LEU A 285 -10.51 -0.61 -1.69
CA LEU A 285 -11.28 0.44 -2.35
C LEU A 285 -12.76 0.09 -2.54
N GLY A 286 -13.10 -1.21 -2.58
CA GLY A 286 -14.46 -1.73 -2.57
C GLY A 286 -14.97 -2.16 -1.20
N GLY A 287 -14.18 -1.92 -0.15
CA GLY A 287 -14.47 -2.27 1.24
C GLY A 287 -13.58 -3.39 1.78
N ILE A 288 -13.32 -3.34 3.10
CA ILE A 288 -12.40 -4.29 3.74
C ILE A 288 -12.92 -5.73 3.68
N LYS A 289 -14.21 -5.94 3.91
CA LYS A 289 -14.82 -7.28 3.82
C LYS A 289 -14.65 -7.88 2.42
N THR A 290 -14.93 -7.11 1.37
CA THR A 290 -14.78 -7.56 -0.02
C THR A 290 -13.34 -7.97 -0.31
N SER A 291 -12.35 -7.17 0.16
CA SER A 291 -10.94 -7.47 -0.05
C SER A 291 -10.48 -8.69 0.74
N ALA A 292 -10.90 -8.82 2.00
CA ALA A 292 -10.58 -9.98 2.84
C ALA A 292 -11.18 -11.28 2.27
N THR A 293 -12.44 -11.24 1.82
CA THR A 293 -13.10 -12.39 1.16
C THR A 293 -12.34 -12.79 -0.10
N TRP A 294 -11.96 -11.82 -0.94
CA TRP A 294 -11.19 -12.12 -2.16
C TRP A 294 -9.84 -12.79 -1.84
N VAL A 295 -9.11 -12.31 -0.82
CA VAL A 295 -7.85 -12.93 -0.39
C VAL A 295 -8.07 -14.38 0.04
N GLN A 296 -9.10 -14.64 0.85
CA GLN A 296 -9.46 -15.98 1.30
C GLN A 296 -9.80 -16.92 0.14
N GLU A 297 -10.57 -16.45 -0.84
CA GLU A 297 -10.96 -17.23 -2.03
C GLU A 297 -9.78 -17.49 -2.97
N ASN A 298 -8.70 -16.69 -2.89
CA ASN A 298 -7.49 -16.85 -3.67
C ASN A 298 -6.29 -17.44 -2.88
N GLY A 299 -6.56 -18.16 -1.80
CA GLY A 299 -5.58 -18.96 -1.07
C GLY A 299 -4.88 -18.23 0.09
N GLY A 300 -5.23 -16.97 0.37
CA GLY A 300 -4.79 -16.31 1.59
C GLY A 300 -5.54 -16.82 2.83
N ALA A 301 -4.95 -16.61 4.01
CA ALA A 301 -5.57 -17.00 5.26
C ALA A 301 -6.84 -16.20 5.55
N SER A 302 -7.81 -16.82 6.23
CA SER A 302 -9.03 -16.17 6.71
C SER A 302 -8.90 -15.73 8.17
N GLY A 303 -9.72 -14.76 8.57
CA GLY A 303 -9.96 -14.45 9.96
C GLY A 303 -10.68 -15.59 10.70
N VAL A 304 -10.54 -15.61 12.01
CA VAL A 304 -11.27 -16.53 12.89
C VAL A 304 -12.17 -15.69 13.78
N PRO A 305 -13.52 -15.92 13.78
CA PRO A 305 -14.43 -15.22 14.68
C PRO A 305 -14.04 -15.42 16.16
N ALA A 306 -14.27 -14.39 16.98
CA ALA A 306 -13.96 -14.44 18.41
C ALA A 306 -14.64 -15.60 19.16
N ASP A 307 -15.83 -16.02 18.69
CA ASP A 307 -16.62 -17.10 19.31
C ASP A 307 -16.16 -18.51 18.92
N ALA A 308 -15.13 -18.62 18.07
CA ALA A 308 -14.58 -19.90 17.61
C ALA A 308 -13.19 -20.21 18.22
N ALA A 309 -12.69 -19.38 19.13
CA ALA A 309 -11.40 -19.52 19.80
C ALA A 309 -11.51 -20.00 21.24
#